data_7fc5f4a39bd54979ac7d4d611a0b8f55
#
_entry.id   7fc5f4a39bd54979ac7d4d611a0b8f55
#
_cell.length_a   1.000
_cell.length_b   1.000
_cell.length_c   1.000
_cell.angle_alpha   90.00
_cell.angle_beta   90.00
_cell.angle_gamma   90.00
#
_symmetry.space_group_name_H-M   'P 1'
#
loop_
_entity.id
_entity.type
_entity.pdbx_description
1 polymer ?
#
loop_
_entity_poly.entity_id
_entity_poly.type
_entity_poly.pdbx_seq_one_letter_code
_entity_poly.pdbx_strand_id
1 'polypeptide(L)'
;LRLVVDTQLNILASGAESLAVPYPGTCDQHGDRYGQLAGLNLMRGFKQAVRERLGGAQGCTHLTELTDVLPTAVIQAFAGDVIDTRGTADQLPFQLDRCHALVRHGETVRLHYPRWFRQPRANKVTQNRPPVSPMDPSPATAEQAAPPLSS
;
A
#
# COMPACT_ATOMS: atom_id res chain seq x y z
N LEU A 1 -7.86 -5.09 10.03
CA LEU A 1 -7.71 -3.72 10.52
C LEU A 1 -8.81 -2.85 9.90
N ARG A 2 -9.57 -2.13 10.72
CA ARG A 2 -10.69 -1.27 10.32
C ARG A 2 -10.44 0.15 10.81
N LEU A 3 -10.76 1.14 9.96
CA LEU A 3 -10.71 2.56 10.33
C LEU A 3 -11.99 3.27 9.90
N VAL A 4 -12.36 4.27 10.69
CA VAL A 4 -13.32 5.31 10.31
C VAL A 4 -12.53 6.61 10.21
N VAL A 5 -12.61 7.28 9.06
CA VAL A 5 -11.77 8.44 8.75
C VAL A 5 -12.65 9.58 8.26
N ASP A 6 -12.39 10.79 8.71
CA ASP A 6 -13.06 11.98 8.21
C ASP A 6 -12.45 12.51 6.89
N THR A 7 -13.09 13.50 6.30
CA THR A 7 -12.62 14.12 5.05
C THR A 7 -11.30 14.88 5.17
N GLN A 8 -10.83 15.11 6.39
CA GLN A 8 -9.52 15.74 6.68
C GLN A 8 -8.44 14.70 6.98
N LEU A 9 -8.76 13.42 6.80
CA LEU A 9 -7.89 12.26 7.01
C LEU A 9 -7.51 12.03 8.49
N ASN A 10 -8.36 12.51 9.43
CA ASN A 10 -8.24 12.15 10.83
C ASN A 10 -8.96 10.81 11.09
N ILE A 11 -8.35 9.95 11.86
CA ILE A 11 -8.92 8.68 12.26
C ILE A 11 -9.89 8.94 13.44
N LEU A 12 -11.18 8.72 13.19
CA LEU A 12 -12.24 8.88 14.19
C LEU A 12 -12.38 7.63 15.06
N ALA A 13 -12.19 6.46 14.47
CA ALA A 13 -12.23 5.18 15.17
C ALA A 13 -11.34 4.18 14.44
N SER A 14 -10.80 3.24 15.19
CA SER A 14 -9.96 2.18 14.67
C SER A 14 -10.07 0.92 15.52
N GLY A 15 -9.72 -0.22 14.94
CA GLY A 15 -9.66 -1.50 15.61
C GLY A 15 -9.15 -2.58 14.67
N ALA A 16 -8.77 -3.72 15.23
CA ALA A 16 -8.35 -4.88 14.47
C ALA A 16 -9.05 -6.14 14.99
N GLU A 17 -9.27 -7.07 14.08
CA GLU A 17 -9.81 -8.39 14.38
C GLU A 17 -8.99 -9.42 13.59
N SER A 18 -8.69 -10.55 14.22
CA SER A 18 -7.97 -11.65 13.60
C SER A 18 -8.81 -12.92 13.75
N LEU A 19 -9.31 -13.44 12.62
CA LEU A 19 -10.17 -14.62 12.59
C LEU A 19 -9.37 -15.93 12.68
N ALA A 20 -8.12 -15.92 12.23
CA ALA A 20 -7.19 -17.04 12.31
C ALA A 20 -5.81 -16.52 12.71
N VAL A 21 -5.21 -17.15 13.72
CA VAL A 21 -3.95 -16.73 14.29
C VAL A 21 -3.05 -17.93 14.59
N PRO A 22 -1.72 -17.77 14.50
CA PRO A 22 -0.77 -18.85 14.84
C PRO A 22 -0.84 -19.29 16.31
N TYR A 23 -1.12 -18.35 17.21
CA TYR A 23 -1.14 -18.60 18.66
C TYR A 23 -2.45 -18.08 19.27
N PRO A 24 -3.52 -18.92 19.27
CA PRO A 24 -4.79 -18.57 19.90
C PRO A 24 -4.61 -18.24 21.40
N GLY A 25 -5.41 -17.29 21.89
CA GLY A 25 -5.30 -16.80 23.27
C GLY A 25 -4.19 -15.77 23.50
N THR A 26 -3.38 -15.48 22.48
CA THR A 26 -2.33 -14.45 22.53
C THR A 26 -2.41 -13.51 21.33
N CYS A 27 -2.34 -14.04 20.11
CA CYS A 27 -2.35 -13.21 18.89
C CYS A 27 -3.72 -12.57 18.60
N ASP A 28 -4.80 -13.14 19.08
CA ASP A 28 -6.17 -12.63 18.97
C ASP A 28 -6.51 -11.50 19.96
N GLN A 29 -5.67 -11.28 20.97
CA GLN A 29 -5.89 -10.27 22.00
C GLN A 29 -5.34 -8.87 21.67
N HIS A 30 -4.69 -8.70 20.52
CA HIS A 30 -4.08 -7.42 20.16
C HIS A 30 -5.04 -6.42 19.47
N GLY A 31 -6.24 -6.84 19.06
CA GLY A 31 -7.17 -6.02 18.29
C GLY A 31 -7.49 -4.67 18.94
N ASP A 32 -7.76 -4.67 20.23
CA ASP A 32 -8.12 -3.48 21.00
C ASP A 32 -7.01 -2.44 21.07
N ARG A 33 -5.75 -2.85 21.03
CA ARG A 33 -4.60 -1.92 21.00
C ARG A 33 -4.60 -1.02 19.79
N TYR A 34 -5.13 -1.48 18.67
CA TYR A 34 -5.22 -0.69 17.43
C TYR A 34 -6.30 0.39 17.50
N GLY A 35 -7.12 0.42 18.54
CA GLY A 35 -7.94 1.58 18.92
C GLY A 35 -7.13 2.85 19.18
N GLN A 36 -5.85 2.73 19.55
CA GLN A 36 -4.94 3.85 19.78
C GLN A 36 -4.58 4.64 18.51
N LEU A 37 -4.95 4.16 17.33
CA LEU A 37 -4.81 4.93 16.09
C LEU A 37 -5.83 6.05 15.98
N ALA A 38 -6.94 5.99 16.75
CA ALA A 38 -7.91 7.06 16.80
C ALA A 38 -7.27 8.38 17.28
N GLY A 39 -7.67 9.49 16.67
CA GLY A 39 -7.11 10.81 16.89
C GLY A 39 -5.83 11.11 16.09
N LEU A 40 -5.24 10.14 15.39
CA LEU A 40 -4.13 10.39 14.48
C LEU A 40 -4.62 10.90 13.13
N ASN A 41 -3.78 11.70 12.46
CA ASN A 41 -4.00 12.09 11.07
C ASN A 41 -3.11 11.25 10.16
N LEU A 42 -3.69 10.62 9.15
CA LEU A 42 -2.99 9.70 8.24
C LEU A 42 -1.83 10.32 7.46
N MET A 43 -1.85 11.65 7.25
CA MET A 43 -0.84 12.36 6.46
C MET A 43 0.20 13.10 7.31
N ARG A 44 -0.02 13.20 8.64
CA ARG A 44 0.83 14.01 9.53
C ARG A 44 1.40 13.17 10.65
N GLY A 45 2.66 12.79 10.54
CA GLY A 45 3.38 12.05 11.59
C GLY A 45 2.86 10.64 11.88
N PHE A 46 1.97 10.10 11.04
CA PHE A 46 1.27 8.83 11.28
C PHE A 46 2.24 7.67 11.56
N LYS A 47 3.20 7.46 10.67
CA LYS A 47 4.17 6.35 10.81
C LYS A 47 5.00 6.43 12.09
N GLN A 48 5.37 7.63 12.50
CA GLN A 48 6.10 7.82 13.75
C GLN A 48 5.22 7.48 14.95
N ALA A 49 4.00 8.02 15.00
CA ALA A 49 3.05 7.74 16.07
C ALA A 49 2.70 6.25 16.18
N VAL A 50 2.56 5.55 15.05
CA VAL A 50 2.37 4.09 15.04
C VAL A 50 3.56 3.37 15.67
N ARG A 51 4.79 3.72 15.31
CA ARG A 51 5.99 3.09 15.90
C ARG A 51 6.07 3.31 17.42
N GLU A 52 5.72 4.52 17.86
CA GLU A 52 5.76 4.87 19.28
C GLU A 52 4.68 4.13 20.09
N ARG A 53 3.48 3.95 19.52
CA ARG A 53 2.34 3.36 20.24
C ARG A 53 2.24 1.85 20.10
N LEU A 54 2.62 1.31 18.95
CA LEU A 54 2.36 -0.07 18.54
C LEU A 54 3.61 -0.80 18.05
N GLY A 55 4.80 -0.20 18.20
CA GLY A 55 6.06 -0.81 17.78
C GLY A 55 6.53 -1.89 18.74
N GLY A 56 7.30 -2.87 18.22
CA GLY A 56 7.87 -3.96 19.02
C GLY A 56 6.82 -4.78 19.77
N ALA A 57 7.03 -5.03 21.05
CA ALA A 57 6.13 -5.81 21.90
C ALA A 57 4.81 -5.07 22.26
N GLN A 58 4.65 -3.81 21.86
CA GLN A 58 3.42 -3.06 22.12
C GLN A 58 2.29 -3.41 21.16
N GLY A 59 2.59 -4.03 20.02
CA GLY A 59 1.62 -4.43 19.01
C GLY A 59 1.97 -5.75 18.36
N CYS A 60 1.18 -6.14 17.39
CA CYS A 60 1.46 -7.27 16.50
C CYS A 60 2.22 -6.76 15.28
N THR A 61 3.39 -7.32 14.99
CA THR A 61 4.21 -6.93 13.82
C THR A 61 3.40 -6.94 12.53
N HIS A 62 2.63 -8.00 12.27
CA HIS A 62 1.82 -8.13 11.06
C HIS A 62 0.76 -7.02 10.93
N LEU A 63 0.04 -6.73 12.02
CA LEU A 63 -0.96 -5.67 12.03
C LEU A 63 -0.31 -4.28 11.94
N THR A 64 0.85 -4.09 12.57
CA THR A 64 1.58 -2.82 12.52
C THR A 64 2.10 -2.54 11.11
N GLU A 65 2.59 -3.53 10.39
CA GLU A 65 2.99 -3.39 8.99
C GLU A 65 1.81 -3.06 8.07
N LEU A 66 0.60 -3.60 8.34
CA LEU A 66 -0.60 -3.22 7.61
C LEU A 66 -0.94 -1.73 7.77
N THR A 67 -0.50 -1.08 8.85
CA THR A 67 -0.74 0.36 9.01
C THR A 67 0.01 1.21 7.98
N ASP A 68 1.12 0.72 7.43
CA ASP A 68 1.92 1.45 6.45
C ASP A 68 1.20 1.71 5.13
N VAL A 69 0.23 0.85 4.78
CA VAL A 69 -0.57 1.00 3.55
C VAL A 69 -1.83 1.85 3.75
N LEU A 70 -2.24 2.12 5.00
CA LEU A 70 -3.48 2.84 5.30
C LEU A 70 -3.57 4.23 4.69
N PRO A 71 -2.52 5.09 4.73
CA PRO A 71 -2.58 6.40 4.10
C PRO A 71 -2.91 6.31 2.60
N THR A 72 -2.26 5.39 1.89
CA THR A 72 -2.51 5.18 0.46
C THR A 72 -3.90 4.61 0.21
N ALA A 73 -4.35 3.64 1.00
CA ALA A 73 -5.67 3.03 0.86
C ALA A 73 -6.80 4.06 1.05
N VAL A 74 -6.68 4.94 2.06
CA VAL A 74 -7.67 5.99 2.31
C VAL A 74 -7.66 7.06 1.22
N ILE A 75 -6.48 7.48 0.74
CA ILE A 75 -6.39 8.40 -0.39
C ILE A 75 -7.08 7.82 -1.62
N GLN A 76 -6.89 6.53 -1.90
CA GLN A 76 -7.55 5.86 -3.03
C GLN A 76 -9.06 5.76 -2.84
N ALA A 77 -9.52 5.43 -1.63
CA ALA A 77 -10.95 5.36 -1.31
C ALA A 77 -11.65 6.72 -1.42
N PHE A 78 -10.94 7.81 -1.16
CA PHE A 78 -11.47 9.18 -1.22
C PHE A 78 -11.25 9.86 -2.57
N ALA A 79 -10.54 9.21 -3.49
CA ALA A 79 -10.21 9.78 -4.78
C ALA A 79 -11.46 10.04 -5.63
N GLY A 80 -11.65 11.27 -6.07
CA GLY A 80 -12.77 11.71 -6.88
C GLY A 80 -13.97 12.21 -6.07
N ASP A 81 -14.23 11.64 -4.90
CA ASP A 81 -15.39 12.03 -4.08
C ASP A 81 -15.04 13.08 -3.02
N VAL A 82 -13.91 12.90 -2.34
CA VAL A 82 -13.43 13.78 -1.27
C VAL A 82 -12.15 14.50 -1.68
N ILE A 83 -11.23 13.79 -2.30
CA ILE A 83 -9.95 14.34 -2.77
C ILE A 83 -10.07 14.63 -4.26
N ASP A 84 -9.91 15.91 -4.64
CA ASP A 84 -9.87 16.27 -6.05
C ASP A 84 -8.62 15.67 -6.71
N THR A 85 -8.86 14.78 -7.66
CA THR A 85 -7.82 14.10 -8.43
C THR A 85 -7.59 14.72 -9.81
N ARG A 86 -8.36 15.73 -10.18
CA ARG A 86 -8.26 16.39 -11.50
C ARG A 86 -7.25 17.52 -11.53
N GLY A 87 -6.97 18.09 -10.36
CA GLY A 87 -6.16 19.29 -10.23
C GLY A 87 -6.86 20.55 -10.74
N THR A 88 -6.24 21.69 -10.55
CA THR A 88 -6.71 22.97 -11.07
C THR A 88 -6.02 23.33 -12.39
N ALA A 89 -6.37 24.50 -12.94
CA ALA A 89 -5.73 25.02 -14.14
C ALA A 89 -4.19 25.08 -14.03
N ASP A 90 -3.67 25.40 -12.85
CA ASP A 90 -2.25 25.66 -12.64
C ASP A 90 -1.59 24.66 -11.68
N GLN A 91 -2.38 23.75 -11.08
CA GLN A 91 -1.88 22.79 -10.10
C GLN A 91 -1.93 21.37 -10.66
N LEU A 92 -0.75 20.77 -10.78
CA LEU A 92 -0.60 19.36 -11.17
C LEU A 92 -1.35 18.45 -10.19
N PRO A 93 -2.18 17.52 -10.69
CA PRO A 93 -2.77 16.48 -9.84
C PRO A 93 -1.70 15.73 -9.06
N PHE A 94 -1.88 15.61 -7.74
CA PHE A 94 -0.83 15.12 -6.83
C PHE A 94 -0.40 13.68 -7.12
N GLN A 95 -1.27 12.87 -7.72
CA GLN A 95 -1.00 11.45 -8.03
C GLN A 95 -0.16 11.26 -9.29
N LEU A 96 0.00 12.26 -10.15
CA LEU A 96 0.81 12.13 -11.37
C LEU A 96 2.30 11.98 -11.00
N ASP A 97 3.00 11.12 -11.74
CA ASP A 97 4.38 10.69 -11.49
C ASP A 97 4.62 10.01 -10.11
N ARG A 98 3.55 9.49 -9.47
CA ARG A 98 3.65 8.77 -8.19
C ARG A 98 3.57 7.25 -8.31
N CYS A 99 3.12 6.74 -9.45
CA CYS A 99 3.16 5.31 -9.75
C CYS A 99 3.40 5.10 -11.25
N HIS A 100 3.76 3.88 -11.63
CA HIS A 100 4.07 3.55 -13.03
C HIS A 100 2.90 3.80 -14.00
N ALA A 101 1.66 3.63 -13.55
CA ALA A 101 0.48 3.85 -14.38
C ALA A 101 0.21 5.33 -14.66
N LEU A 102 0.62 6.23 -13.78
CA LEU A 102 0.35 7.66 -13.85
C LEU A 102 1.60 8.50 -14.19
N VAL A 103 2.58 7.88 -14.85
CA VAL A 103 3.73 8.63 -15.40
C VAL A 103 3.24 9.55 -16.51
N ARG A 104 3.65 10.83 -16.50
CA ARG A 104 3.12 11.84 -17.42
C ARG A 104 3.38 11.60 -18.90
N HIS A 105 4.28 10.70 -19.25
CA HIS A 105 4.52 10.28 -20.62
C HIS A 105 3.80 8.97 -20.99
N GLY A 106 2.99 8.43 -20.07
CA GLY A 106 2.25 7.19 -20.25
C GLY A 106 0.89 7.38 -20.92
N GLU A 107 0.37 6.28 -21.48
CA GLU A 107 -0.90 6.26 -22.19
C GLU A 107 -2.09 6.65 -21.30
N THR A 108 -2.09 6.18 -20.05
CA THR A 108 -3.13 6.50 -19.06
C THR A 108 -3.24 8.01 -18.85
N VAL A 109 -2.10 8.70 -18.75
CA VAL A 109 -2.09 10.15 -18.57
C VAL A 109 -2.49 10.86 -19.86
N ARG A 110 -2.12 10.33 -21.02
CA ARG A 110 -2.56 10.87 -22.32
C ARG A 110 -4.08 10.85 -22.46
N LEU A 111 -4.72 9.76 -22.03
CA LEU A 111 -6.17 9.57 -22.12
C LEU A 111 -6.97 10.33 -21.05
N HIS A 112 -6.55 10.23 -19.80
CA HIS A 112 -7.34 10.72 -18.66
C HIS A 112 -6.90 12.10 -18.14
N TYR A 113 -5.67 12.50 -18.44
CA TYR A 113 -5.08 13.78 -18.01
C TYR A 113 -4.35 14.48 -19.16
N PRO A 114 -4.99 14.66 -20.37
CA PRO A 114 -4.29 15.10 -21.59
C PRO A 114 -3.55 16.43 -21.41
N ARG A 115 -4.06 17.31 -20.56
CA ARG A 115 -3.42 18.58 -20.22
C ARG A 115 -2.04 18.43 -19.60
N TRP A 116 -1.83 17.35 -18.88
CA TRP A 116 -0.59 17.08 -18.13
C TRP A 116 0.33 16.08 -18.83
N PHE A 117 -0.13 15.56 -19.98
CA PHE A 117 0.68 14.64 -20.77
C PHE A 117 1.94 15.35 -21.28
N ARG A 118 3.06 14.66 -21.20
CA ARG A 118 4.33 15.10 -21.75
C ARG A 118 4.86 14.03 -22.70
N GLN A 119 5.20 14.42 -23.91
CA GLN A 119 5.87 13.49 -24.81
C GLN A 119 7.18 13.00 -24.17
N PRO A 120 7.49 11.71 -24.31
CA PRO A 120 8.78 11.20 -23.89
C PRO A 120 9.86 12.03 -24.57
N ARG A 121 10.81 12.57 -23.81
CA ARG A 121 12.03 13.11 -24.42
C ARG A 121 12.68 11.96 -25.17
N ALA A 122 12.96 12.13 -26.45
CA ALA A 122 13.77 11.18 -27.21
C ALA A 122 15.14 11.06 -26.50
N ASN A 123 15.23 10.13 -25.58
CA ASN A 123 16.53 9.79 -25.00
C ASN A 123 17.32 9.14 -26.12
N LYS A 124 18.45 9.71 -26.46
CA LYS A 124 19.55 9.00 -27.10
C LYS A 124 20.07 7.97 -26.07
N VAL A 125 19.25 6.97 -25.73
CA VAL A 125 19.71 5.84 -24.94
C VAL A 125 20.49 4.97 -25.88
N THR A 126 21.78 4.99 -25.70
CA THR A 126 22.72 3.95 -26.10
C THR A 126 22.03 2.58 -26.05
N GLN A 127 21.87 1.99 -27.24
CA GLN A 127 21.49 0.60 -27.46
C GLN A 127 22.64 -0.31 -26.96
N ASN A 128 22.79 -0.43 -25.65
CA ASN A 128 23.74 -1.36 -25.04
C ASN A 128 23.11 -2.01 -23.80
N ARG A 129 21.92 -2.60 -24.00
CA ARG A 129 21.45 -3.62 -23.08
C ARG A 129 21.54 -4.96 -23.81
N PRO A 130 22.41 -5.88 -23.37
CA PRO A 130 22.45 -7.22 -23.96
C PRO A 130 21.06 -7.86 -23.81
N PRO A 131 20.64 -8.67 -24.78
CA PRO A 131 19.36 -9.38 -24.68
C PRO A 131 19.36 -10.21 -23.40
N VAL A 132 18.34 -10.04 -22.58
CA VAL A 132 18.10 -10.91 -21.43
C VAL A 132 17.71 -12.26 -22.03
N SER A 133 18.57 -13.25 -21.86
CA SER A 133 18.24 -14.64 -22.24
C SER A 133 16.97 -15.06 -21.49
N PRO A 134 16.05 -15.78 -22.17
CA PRO A 134 14.91 -16.36 -21.48
C PRO A 134 15.43 -17.27 -20.36
N MET A 135 14.95 -17.08 -19.14
CA MET A 135 15.19 -18.03 -18.06
C MET A 135 14.54 -19.35 -18.47
N ASP A 136 15.36 -20.38 -18.67
CA ASP A 136 14.86 -21.74 -18.80
C ASP A 136 14.01 -22.08 -17.56
N PRO A 137 12.79 -22.64 -17.77
CA PRO A 137 12.01 -23.10 -16.64
C PRO A 137 12.77 -24.23 -15.96
N SER A 138 13.17 -24.00 -14.72
CA SER A 138 13.79 -25.03 -13.87
C SER A 138 12.86 -26.28 -13.84
N PRO A 139 13.37 -27.49 -14.04
CA PRO A 139 12.54 -28.68 -13.99
C PRO A 139 11.92 -28.80 -12.60
N ALA A 140 10.58 -28.93 -12.58
CA ALA A 140 9.80 -29.17 -11.38
C ALA A 140 10.42 -30.36 -10.61
N THR A 141 10.91 -30.09 -9.42
CA THR A 141 11.43 -31.10 -8.52
C THR A 141 10.29 -32.03 -8.12
N ALA A 142 10.47 -33.31 -8.40
CA ALA A 142 9.54 -34.37 -8.12
C ALA A 142 9.04 -34.33 -6.68
N GLU A 143 7.75 -34.43 -6.57
CA GLU A 143 6.91 -34.78 -5.44
C GLU A 143 7.61 -35.66 -4.40
N GLN A 144 7.95 -35.09 -3.25
CA GLN A 144 8.27 -35.87 -2.05
C GLN A 144 6.95 -36.23 -1.36
N ALA A 145 6.55 -37.47 -1.50
CA ALA A 145 5.42 -38.08 -0.80
C ALA A 145 5.63 -37.95 0.73
N ALA A 146 4.63 -37.40 1.41
CA ALA A 146 4.58 -37.36 2.86
C ALA A 146 4.46 -38.80 3.44
N PRO A 147 5.15 -39.12 4.56
CA PRO A 147 4.99 -40.40 5.22
C PRO A 147 3.60 -40.50 5.90
N PRO A 148 3.04 -41.73 6.00
CA PRO A 148 1.73 -41.93 6.62
C PRO A 148 1.79 -41.66 8.13
N LEU A 149 0.77 -40.97 8.63
CA LEU A 149 0.54 -40.82 10.08
C LEU A 149 0.15 -42.17 10.66
N SER A 150 0.98 -42.71 11.52
CA SER A 150 0.69 -43.90 12.32
C SER A 150 -0.28 -43.54 13.44
N SER A 151 -1.25 -44.41 13.64
CA SER A 151 -2.32 -44.42 14.65
C SER A 151 -1.83 -44.39 16.09
#